data_e4bc5ad8e761ad3f41b6ab431f280d67
#
_entry.id   e4bc5ad8e761ad3f41b6ab431f280d67
#
_cell.length_a   1.000
_cell.length_b   1.000
_cell.length_c   1.000
_cell.angle_alpha   90.00
_cell.angle_beta   90.00
_cell.angle_gamma   90.00
#
_symmetry.space_group_name_H-M   'P 1'
#
loop_
_entity.id
_entity.type
_entity.pdbx_description
1 polymer ?
#
loop_
_entity_poly.entity_id
_entity_poly.type
_entity_poly.pdbx_seq_one_letter_code
_entity_poly.pdbx_strand_id
1 'polypeptide(L)'
;MLRSVKHVWFGQKAVFLGDDAADALVSYAAHVAQVRTGDSVDMRGINTEGNEVITTFLLNTGTTLTTETTSFNLPDPDNSAAIEYIRGRIARFALNENFFEGFRVEGDEPADTVEPR
;
A
#
# COMPACT_ATOMS: atom_id res chain seq x y z
N MET A 1 -21.58 2.70 -11.29
CA MET A 1 -20.63 2.43 -12.37
C MET A 1 -19.72 1.28 -12.00
N LEU A 2 -19.46 0.40 -12.95
CA LEU A 2 -18.59 -0.75 -12.72
C LEU A 2 -17.19 -0.43 -13.21
N ARG A 3 -16.20 -0.94 -12.48
CA ARG A 3 -14.80 -0.71 -12.83
C ARG A 3 -14.02 -1.99 -12.72
N SER A 4 -12.85 -1.98 -13.31
CA SER A 4 -11.91 -3.08 -13.19
C SER A 4 -11.47 -3.21 -11.74
N VAL A 5 -11.42 -4.44 -11.25
CA VAL A 5 -11.07 -4.72 -9.87
C VAL A 5 -10.01 -5.79 -9.82
N LYS A 6 -9.34 -5.87 -8.67
CA LYS A 6 -8.39 -6.94 -8.39
C LYS A 6 -8.87 -7.70 -7.17
N HIS A 7 -8.56 -8.99 -7.17
CA HIS A 7 -8.85 -9.85 -6.05
C HIS A 7 -7.69 -9.75 -5.08
N VAL A 8 -7.96 -9.32 -3.86
CA VAL A 8 -6.92 -9.06 -2.86
C VAL A 8 -7.06 -10.08 -1.76
N TRP A 9 -5.95 -10.78 -1.50
CA TRP A 9 -5.89 -11.77 -0.45
C TRP A 9 -5.04 -11.24 0.69
N PHE A 10 -5.55 -11.30 1.90
CA PHE A 10 -4.86 -10.82 3.08
C PHE A 10 -5.04 -11.89 4.15
N GLY A 11 -4.01 -12.69 4.35
CA GLY A 11 -4.17 -13.89 5.15
C GLY A 11 -5.16 -14.81 4.47
N GLN A 12 -6.21 -15.19 5.20
CA GLN A 12 -7.26 -16.07 4.65
C GLN A 12 -8.47 -15.29 4.17
N LYS A 13 -8.42 -13.98 4.26
CA LYS A 13 -9.51 -13.13 3.79
C LYS A 13 -9.29 -12.73 2.35
N ALA A 14 -10.38 -12.54 1.63
CA ALA A 14 -10.33 -12.10 0.25
C ALA A 14 -11.38 -11.02 0.03
N VAL A 15 -11.00 -10.00 -0.72
CA VAL A 15 -11.90 -8.90 -1.02
C VAL A 15 -11.54 -8.36 -2.40
N PHE A 16 -12.51 -7.81 -3.11
CA PHE A 16 -12.27 -7.15 -4.39
C PHE A 16 -12.14 -5.66 -4.15
N LEU A 17 -11.07 -5.09 -4.64
CA LEU A 17 -10.83 -3.65 -4.59
C LEU A 17 -10.66 -3.14 -6.01
N GLY A 18 -11.03 -1.88 -6.26
CA GLY A 18 -10.71 -1.26 -7.54
C GLY A 18 -9.22 -1.31 -7.78
N ASP A 19 -8.85 -1.27 -9.06
CA ASP A 19 -7.43 -1.41 -9.43
C ASP A 19 -6.56 -0.39 -8.69
N ASP A 20 -6.99 0.87 -8.66
CA ASP A 20 -6.19 1.93 -8.04
C ASP A 20 -6.00 1.67 -6.54
N ALA A 21 -7.06 1.26 -5.86
CA ALA A 21 -6.99 0.99 -4.43
C ALA A 21 -6.10 -0.21 -4.16
N ALA A 22 -6.23 -1.27 -4.96
CA ALA A 22 -5.41 -2.46 -4.79
C ALA A 22 -3.94 -2.13 -5.00
N ASP A 23 -3.64 -1.38 -6.05
CA ASP A 23 -2.26 -1.02 -6.37
C ASP A 23 -1.66 -0.13 -5.29
N ALA A 24 -2.43 0.83 -4.78
CA ALA A 24 -1.97 1.69 -3.70
C ALA A 24 -1.68 0.87 -2.44
N LEU A 25 -2.54 -0.09 -2.15
CA LEU A 25 -2.37 -0.92 -0.96
C LEU A 25 -1.09 -1.75 -1.04
N VAL A 26 -0.82 -2.35 -2.19
CA VAL A 26 0.39 -3.15 -2.37
C VAL A 26 1.63 -2.27 -2.26
N SER A 27 1.59 -1.09 -2.87
CA SER A 27 2.71 -0.17 -2.80
C SER A 27 2.98 0.25 -1.35
N TYR A 28 1.92 0.50 -0.60
CA TYR A 28 2.09 0.91 0.78
C TYR A 28 2.57 -0.25 1.66
N ALA A 29 2.08 -1.46 1.41
CA ALA A 29 2.54 -2.61 2.16
C ALA A 29 4.04 -2.81 1.97
N ALA A 30 4.52 -2.65 0.74
CA ALA A 30 5.95 -2.76 0.46
C ALA A 30 6.73 -1.66 1.16
N HIS A 31 6.19 -0.44 1.15
CA HIS A 31 6.83 0.69 1.81
C HIS A 31 6.96 0.47 3.31
N VAL A 32 5.86 0.05 3.94
CA VAL A 32 5.82 -0.19 5.38
C VAL A 32 6.85 -1.26 5.76
N ALA A 33 6.95 -2.31 4.95
CA ALA A 33 7.91 -3.37 5.21
C ALA A 33 9.35 -2.87 5.06
N GLN A 34 9.60 -2.03 4.07
CA GLN A 34 10.95 -1.52 3.83
C GLN A 34 11.43 -0.62 4.96
N VAL A 35 10.54 0.17 5.54
CA VAL A 35 10.93 1.06 6.62
C VAL A 35 10.74 0.42 7.99
N ARG A 36 10.34 -0.86 8.03
CA ARG A 36 10.23 -1.66 9.23
C ARG A 36 9.31 -1.04 10.26
N THR A 37 8.14 -0.64 9.81
CA THR A 37 7.15 -0.04 10.68
C THR A 37 5.84 -0.81 10.53
N GLY A 38 4.78 -0.29 11.09
CA GLY A 38 3.46 -0.85 10.98
C GLY A 38 2.44 0.23 10.79
N ASP A 39 1.35 -0.11 10.14
CA ASP A 39 0.25 0.82 9.95
C ASP A 39 -0.98 0.01 9.65
N SER A 40 -2.13 0.64 9.76
CA SER A 40 -3.38 0.02 9.35
C SER A 40 -4.11 0.96 8.42
N VAL A 41 -4.79 0.39 7.43
CA VAL A 41 -5.51 1.15 6.43
C VAL A 41 -6.88 0.51 6.24
N ASP A 42 -7.92 1.34 6.29
CA ASP A 42 -9.28 0.89 6.03
C ASP A 42 -9.60 1.14 4.57
N MET A 43 -10.13 0.12 3.92
CA MET A 43 -10.58 0.26 2.54
C MET A 43 -11.94 -0.36 2.36
N ARG A 44 -12.72 0.22 1.47
CA ARG A 44 -14.03 -0.31 1.11
C ARG A 44 -13.87 -1.20 -0.10
N GLY A 45 -14.43 -2.40 0.00
CA GLY A 45 -14.35 -3.35 -1.09
C GLY A 45 -15.60 -4.17 -1.17
N ILE A 46 -15.59 -5.15 -2.06
CA ILE A 46 -16.71 -6.06 -2.26
C ILE A 46 -16.22 -7.44 -1.83
N ASN A 47 -16.94 -8.05 -0.90
CA ASN A 47 -16.53 -9.38 -0.45
C ASN A 47 -16.97 -10.44 -1.46
N THR A 48 -16.62 -11.71 -1.20
CA THR A 48 -16.92 -12.78 -2.14
C THR A 48 -18.40 -13.09 -2.23
N GLU A 49 -19.21 -12.53 -1.33
CA GLU A 49 -20.65 -12.69 -1.39
C GLU A 49 -21.34 -11.54 -2.10
N GLY A 50 -20.55 -10.58 -2.59
CA GLY A 50 -21.09 -9.45 -3.35
C GLY A 50 -21.47 -8.25 -2.52
N ASN A 51 -21.15 -8.24 -1.23
CA ASN A 51 -21.52 -7.14 -0.34
C ASN A 51 -20.38 -6.16 -0.17
N GLU A 52 -20.72 -4.89 -0.03
CA GLU A 52 -19.72 -3.88 0.28
C GLU A 52 -19.31 -4.02 1.74
N VAL A 53 -18.02 -4.05 1.99
CA VAL A 53 -17.48 -4.19 3.33
C VAL A 53 -16.34 -3.21 3.52
N ILE A 54 -16.04 -2.88 4.76
CA ILE A 54 -14.83 -2.13 5.11
C ILE A 54 -13.85 -3.13 5.68
N THR A 55 -12.69 -3.22 5.06
CA THR A 55 -11.64 -4.12 5.50
C THR A 55 -10.48 -3.30 6.04
N THR A 56 -10.05 -3.62 7.24
CA THR A 56 -8.88 -2.97 7.84
C THR A 56 -7.68 -3.86 7.58
N PHE A 57 -6.70 -3.33 6.87
CA PHE A 57 -5.48 -4.05 6.55
C PHE A 57 -4.39 -3.63 7.52
N LEU A 58 -3.91 -4.58 8.30
CA LEU A 58 -2.80 -4.33 9.21
C LEU A 58 -1.51 -4.70 8.48
N LEU A 59 -0.68 -3.71 8.24
CA LEU A 59 0.52 -3.85 7.42
C LEU A 59 1.76 -3.76 8.30
N ASN A 60 2.66 -4.70 8.13
CA ASN A 60 3.95 -4.67 8.80
C ASN A 60 4.89 -5.62 8.03
N THR A 61 6.07 -5.86 8.58
CA THR A 61 7.07 -6.67 7.88
C THR A 61 6.63 -8.11 7.69
N GLY A 62 5.64 -8.58 8.47
CA GLY A 62 5.16 -9.94 8.36
C GLY A 62 3.88 -10.09 7.57
N THR A 63 3.39 -9.01 6.96
CA THR A 63 2.15 -9.05 6.22
C THR A 63 2.29 -9.88 4.95
N THR A 64 1.33 -10.77 4.72
CA THR A 64 1.21 -11.47 3.45
C THR A 64 0.03 -10.90 2.70
N LEU A 65 0.29 -10.29 1.57
CA LEU A 65 -0.72 -9.62 0.77
C LEU A 65 -0.49 -9.97 -0.69
N THR A 66 -1.52 -10.51 -1.33
CA THR A 66 -1.44 -10.93 -2.72
C THR A 66 -2.60 -10.30 -3.49
N THR A 67 -2.34 -9.84 -4.69
CA THR A 67 -3.42 -9.36 -5.57
C THR A 67 -3.37 -10.11 -6.89
N GLU A 68 -4.54 -10.29 -7.46
CA GLU A 68 -4.68 -10.92 -8.77
C GLU A 68 -5.62 -10.10 -9.63
N THR A 69 -5.30 -10.02 -10.90
CA THR A 69 -6.22 -9.38 -11.84
C THR A 69 -7.44 -10.24 -12.03
N THR A 70 -8.56 -9.62 -12.40
CA THR A 70 -9.80 -10.32 -12.68
C THR A 70 -10.22 -10.02 -14.11
N SER A 71 -11.16 -10.82 -14.60
CA SER A 71 -11.69 -10.62 -15.95
C SER A 71 -13.07 -9.97 -15.93
N PHE A 72 -13.50 -9.44 -14.79
CA PHE A 72 -14.82 -8.83 -14.68
C PHE A 72 -14.73 -7.51 -13.96
N ASN A 73 -15.82 -6.77 -14.00
CA ASN A 73 -15.93 -5.45 -13.36
C ASN A 73 -16.92 -5.53 -12.22
N LEU A 74 -16.66 -4.76 -11.20
CA LEU A 74 -17.54 -4.67 -10.03
C LEU A 74 -17.71 -3.21 -9.65
N PRO A 75 -18.69 -2.90 -8.78
CA PRO A 75 -18.73 -1.58 -8.18
C PRO A 75 -17.42 -1.27 -7.49
N ASP A 76 -16.99 -0.03 -7.59
CA ASP A 76 -15.71 0.40 -7.01
C ASP A 76 -16.03 1.46 -5.96
N PRO A 77 -16.18 1.06 -4.69
CA PRO A 77 -16.47 2.03 -3.65
C PRO A 77 -15.35 3.06 -3.54
N ASP A 78 -15.69 4.23 -3.04
CA ASP A 78 -14.76 5.36 -3.00
C ASP A 78 -13.69 5.13 -1.94
N ASN A 79 -12.46 4.94 -2.39
CA ASN A 79 -11.30 4.79 -1.53
C ASN A 79 -10.33 5.95 -1.69
N SER A 80 -10.79 7.08 -2.22
CA SER A 80 -9.90 8.19 -2.52
C SER A 80 -9.18 8.70 -1.27
N ALA A 81 -9.84 8.72 -0.13
CA ALA A 81 -9.20 9.20 1.11
C ALA A 81 -8.07 8.26 1.53
N ALA A 82 -8.30 6.95 1.43
CA ALA A 82 -7.27 5.98 1.78
C ALA A 82 -6.08 6.08 0.82
N ILE A 83 -6.37 6.24 -0.46
CA ILE A 83 -5.32 6.35 -1.47
C ILE A 83 -4.49 7.61 -1.23
N GLU A 84 -5.15 8.72 -0.91
CA GLU A 84 -4.43 9.96 -0.62
C GLU A 84 -3.57 9.83 0.63
N TYR A 85 -4.10 9.18 1.64
CA TYR A 85 -3.32 8.94 2.86
C TYR A 85 -2.05 8.16 2.53
N ILE A 86 -2.19 7.09 1.74
CA ILE A 86 -1.06 6.25 1.37
C ILE A 86 -0.03 7.06 0.59
N ARG A 87 -0.49 7.82 -0.41
CA ARG A 87 0.42 8.62 -1.22
C ARG A 87 1.16 9.65 -0.38
N GLY A 88 0.46 10.25 0.57
CA GLY A 88 1.06 11.23 1.45
C GLY A 88 2.13 10.62 2.35
N ARG A 89 1.87 9.42 2.87
CA ARG A 89 2.85 8.76 3.72
C ARG A 89 4.10 8.40 2.94
N ILE A 90 3.95 7.86 1.75
CA ILE A 90 5.08 7.48 0.92
C ILE A 90 5.87 8.73 0.51
N ALA A 91 5.19 9.78 0.12
CA ALA A 91 5.86 11.02 -0.29
C ALA A 91 6.61 11.65 0.87
N ARG A 92 6.04 11.60 2.07
CA ARG A 92 6.69 12.18 3.24
C ARG A 92 7.98 11.44 3.56
N PHE A 93 7.97 10.11 3.46
CA PHE A 93 9.17 9.35 3.71
C PHE A 93 10.26 9.70 2.69
N ALA A 94 9.90 9.78 1.42
CA ALA A 94 10.85 10.13 0.38
C ALA A 94 11.44 11.52 0.60
N LEU A 95 10.59 12.47 1.02
CA LEU A 95 11.05 13.82 1.29
C LEU A 95 12.04 13.85 2.46
N ASN A 96 11.72 13.13 3.53
CA ASN A 96 12.60 13.08 4.70
C ASN A 96 13.94 12.45 4.33
N GLU A 97 13.91 11.42 3.51
CA GLU A 97 15.13 10.76 3.08
C GLU A 97 15.98 11.70 2.26
N ASN A 98 15.37 12.45 1.37
CA ASN A 98 16.09 13.43 0.57
C ASN A 98 16.66 14.53 1.44
N PHE A 99 15.94 14.93 2.47
CA PHE A 99 16.42 15.95 3.39
C PHE A 99 17.71 15.49 4.08
N PHE A 100 17.73 14.26 4.57
CA PHE A 100 18.94 13.73 5.20
C PHE A 100 20.08 13.59 4.20
N GLU A 101 19.76 13.22 2.99
CA GLU A 101 20.78 13.14 1.96
C GLU A 101 21.42 14.50 1.71
N GLY A 102 20.62 15.54 1.76
CA GLY A 102 21.12 16.88 1.55
C GLY A 102 22.07 17.36 2.62
N PHE A 103 22.05 16.73 3.79
CA PHE A 103 22.93 17.09 4.88
C PHE A 103 24.15 16.20 4.97
N ARG A 104 24.29 15.24 4.06
CA ARG A 104 25.42 14.33 4.10
C ARG A 104 26.69 15.08 3.81
N VAL A 105 27.69 14.88 4.65
CA VAL A 105 28.96 15.52 4.45
C VAL A 105 29.71 14.82 3.32
N GLU A 106 30.38 15.61 2.51
CA GLU A 106 31.14 15.07 1.44
C GLU A 106 32.20 14.13 2.00
N GLY A 107 32.30 12.92 1.48
CA GLY A 107 33.22 11.95 1.98
C GLY A 107 32.63 10.98 2.97
N ASP A 108 31.48 11.25 3.49
CA ASP A 108 30.73 10.27 4.24
C ASP A 108 30.27 9.24 3.27
N GLU A 109 30.55 8.05 3.57
CA GLU A 109 30.11 7.15 2.59
C GLU A 109 29.15 6.26 3.10
N PRO A 110 28.48 6.14 2.56
CA PRO A 110 27.45 5.40 3.05
C PRO A 110 27.64 3.97 2.92
N ALA A 111 28.64 4.46 2.78
CA ALA A 111 28.68 3.93 2.87
C ALA A 111 28.05 3.22 2.72
N ASP A 112 28.47 3.31 2.43
CA ASP A 112 28.05 3.24 2.40
C ASP A 112 27.25 2.92 2.41
N THR A 113 27.55 2.88 2.29
CA THR A 113 26.92 3.17 2.43
C THR A 113 25.93 2.77 2.42
N VAL A 114 26.03 2.57 2.36
CA VAL A 114 25.23 2.60 2.54
C VAL A 114 24.36 1.89 2.38
N GLU A 115 24.53 1.45 2.20
CA GLU A 115 23.86 1.20 2.15
C GLU A 115 22.96 0.70 2.23
N PRO A 116 22.72 0.45 2.21
CA PRO A 116 21.95 0.13 2.29
C PRO A 116 21.16 -0.33 1.94
N ARG A 117 21.21 -0.55 1.61
CA ARG A 117 20.56 -0.73 1.37
C ARG A 117 20.20 -1.16 1.38
#